data_cf95283d424210008457e67f727903a5
#
_entry.id   cf95283d424210008457e67f727903a5
#
_cell.length_a   1.000
_cell.length_b   1.000
_cell.length_c   1.000
_cell.angle_alpha   90.00
_cell.angle_beta   90.00
_cell.angle_gamma   90.00
#
_symmetry.space_group_name_H-M   'P 1'
#
loop_
_entity.id
_entity.type
_entity.pdbx_description
1 polymer ?
#
loop_
_entity_poly.entity_id
_entity_poly.type
_entity_poly.pdbx_seq_one_letter_code
_entity_poly.pdbx_strand_id
1 'polypeptide(L)'
;MADKKYEKYVFSDFREDMDLSFVAKPQAYFRGGRQIPGSKLNMGWQVFIEPVLLETEPHTHTADEYLIFLGGQLPDMFGSFNAEIDLFLGEEMEKYVITKPTIVFIPKYMQHCPLNFRVMNKPVLFTALLLTSKFTKTMGGKEYSYDGPAVDGPITQE
;
A
#
# COMPACT_ATOMS: atom_id res chain seq x y z
N MET A 1 23.23 13.13 27.38
CA MET A 1 23.49 11.70 27.05
C MET A 1 24.23 11.66 25.72
N ALA A 2 25.23 10.81 25.61
CA ALA A 2 25.93 10.61 24.35
C ALA A 2 24.96 9.99 23.34
N ASP A 3 24.95 10.51 22.12
CA ASP A 3 24.14 9.96 21.02
C ASP A 3 24.56 8.53 20.73
N LYS A 4 23.58 7.64 20.55
CA LYS A 4 23.86 6.27 20.19
C LYS A 4 24.36 6.21 18.75
N LYS A 5 25.46 5.50 18.53
CA LYS A 5 26.13 5.40 17.23
C LYS A 5 25.21 4.99 16.06
N TYR A 6 24.21 4.16 16.35
CA TYR A 6 23.32 3.60 15.33
C TYR A 6 21.87 4.12 15.41
N GLU A 7 21.64 5.16 16.19
CA GLU A 7 20.30 5.73 16.41
C GLU A 7 19.63 6.14 15.10
N LYS A 8 20.40 6.60 14.12
CA LYS A 8 19.91 7.01 12.79
C LYS A 8 19.25 5.88 12.00
N TYR A 9 19.44 4.62 12.40
CA TYR A 9 18.81 3.46 11.75
C TYR A 9 17.56 2.97 12.49
N VAL A 10 17.22 3.58 13.61
CA VAL A 10 16.08 3.19 14.44
C VAL A 10 15.03 4.28 14.39
N PHE A 11 13.88 3.98 13.84
CA PHE A 11 12.81 4.94 13.59
C PHE A 11 11.50 4.43 14.19
N SER A 12 10.82 5.26 14.96
CA SER A 12 9.59 4.89 15.67
C SER A 12 8.40 5.80 15.37
N ASP A 13 8.62 6.93 14.71
CA ASP A 13 7.59 7.94 14.44
C ASP A 13 6.97 7.74 13.05
N PHE A 14 6.30 6.60 12.88
CA PHE A 14 5.64 6.23 11.61
C PHE A 14 4.14 6.02 11.73
N ARG A 15 3.54 6.53 12.80
CA ARG A 15 2.09 6.57 12.97
C ARG A 15 1.49 7.71 12.15
N GLU A 16 0.39 7.42 11.49
CA GLU A 16 -0.43 8.41 10.81
C GLU A 16 -1.90 8.23 11.18
N ASP A 17 -2.64 9.34 11.24
CA ASP A 17 -4.05 9.38 11.62
C ASP A 17 -4.87 10.06 10.52
N MET A 18 -4.81 9.49 9.30
CA MET A 18 -5.58 10.01 8.18
C MET A 18 -7.07 9.75 8.36
N ASP A 19 -7.88 10.74 8.04
CA ASP A 19 -9.33 10.65 8.05
C ASP A 19 -9.86 10.04 6.75
N LEU A 20 -9.80 8.71 6.67
CA LEU A 20 -10.37 7.94 5.58
C LEU A 20 -11.47 7.04 6.14
N SER A 21 -12.69 7.16 5.63
CA SER A 21 -13.83 6.38 6.16
C SER A 21 -13.65 4.88 6.04
N PHE A 22 -12.90 4.44 5.04
CA PHE A 22 -12.71 3.02 4.72
C PHE A 22 -11.47 2.39 5.36
N VAL A 23 -10.67 3.15 6.10
CA VAL A 23 -9.47 2.66 6.78
C VAL A 23 -9.53 3.02 8.27
N ALA A 24 -9.24 2.04 9.11
CA ALA A 24 -9.18 2.27 10.55
C ALA A 24 -7.98 3.14 10.93
N LYS A 25 -8.12 3.91 12.01
CA LYS A 25 -7.02 4.67 12.62
C LYS A 25 -6.42 3.90 13.79
N PRO A 26 -5.13 4.04 14.04
CA PRO A 26 -4.12 4.69 13.20
C PRO A 26 -3.71 3.83 12.02
N GLN A 27 -3.08 4.45 11.03
CA GLN A 27 -2.32 3.77 10.00
C GLN A 27 -0.82 3.86 10.36
N ALA A 28 -0.01 3.06 9.67
CA ALA A 28 1.44 3.12 9.80
C ALA A 28 2.08 3.27 8.43
N TYR A 29 3.02 4.21 8.27
CA TYR A 29 3.72 4.44 7.02
C TYR A 29 5.21 4.67 7.24
N PHE A 30 6.02 3.91 6.52
CA PHE A 30 7.45 4.14 6.39
C PHE A 30 7.73 4.82 5.05
N ARG A 31 8.24 6.05 5.10
CA ARG A 31 8.43 6.94 3.94
C ARG A 31 9.85 6.86 3.35
N GLY A 32 10.52 5.75 3.51
CA GLY A 32 11.82 5.49 2.90
C GLY A 32 12.91 6.47 3.30
N GLY A 33 13.61 6.98 2.29
CA GLY A 33 14.76 7.85 2.50
C GLY A 33 14.48 9.18 3.17
N ARG A 34 13.20 9.61 3.20
CA ARG A 34 12.79 10.82 3.92
C ARG A 34 12.88 10.65 5.44
N GLN A 35 12.65 9.44 5.93
CA GLN A 35 12.66 9.11 7.36
C GLN A 35 14.00 8.50 7.81
N ILE A 36 14.51 7.57 7.02
CA ILE A 36 15.85 6.98 7.23
C ILE A 36 16.67 7.19 5.97
N PRO A 37 17.61 8.16 5.96
CA PRO A 37 18.45 8.41 4.80
C PRO A 37 19.18 7.14 4.33
N GLY A 38 19.13 6.89 3.03
CA GLY A 38 19.71 5.69 2.42
C GLY A 38 18.76 4.50 2.35
N SER A 39 17.60 4.54 3.00
CA SER A 39 16.58 3.48 2.89
C SER A 39 15.95 3.47 1.51
N LYS A 40 15.73 2.26 0.98
CA LYS A 40 15.06 2.03 -0.32
C LYS A 40 13.80 1.19 -0.11
N LEU A 41 13.01 1.54 0.88
CA LEU A 41 11.73 0.92 1.17
C LEU A 41 10.70 2.00 1.45
N ASN A 42 9.58 1.97 0.75
CA ASN A 42 8.39 2.75 1.06
C ASN A 42 7.25 1.77 1.34
N MET A 43 6.62 1.85 2.50
CA MET A 43 5.69 0.83 2.97
C MET A 43 4.58 1.42 3.83
N GLY A 44 3.35 0.95 3.58
CA GLY A 44 2.19 1.32 4.37
C GLY A 44 1.47 0.10 4.93
N TRP A 45 0.96 0.22 6.14
CA TRP A 45 0.08 -0.76 6.78
C TRP A 45 -1.26 -0.10 7.05
N GLN A 46 -2.32 -0.66 6.48
CA GLN A 46 -3.68 -0.14 6.62
C GLN A 46 -4.65 -1.28 6.93
N VAL A 47 -5.56 -1.04 7.85
CA VAL A 47 -6.67 -1.96 8.10
C VAL A 47 -7.91 -1.40 7.42
N PHE A 48 -8.31 -2.00 6.30
CA PHE A 48 -9.52 -1.65 5.59
C PHE A 48 -10.74 -2.20 6.32
N ILE A 49 -11.76 -1.38 6.49
CA ILE A 49 -12.98 -1.70 7.26
C ILE A 49 -14.27 -1.58 6.45
N GLU A 50 -14.21 -0.95 5.27
CA GLU A 50 -15.35 -0.77 4.37
C GLU A 50 -14.93 -1.02 2.92
N PRO A 51 -15.89 -1.44 2.05
CA PRO A 51 -15.62 -1.53 0.63
C PRO A 51 -15.19 -0.20 0.04
N VAL A 52 -14.22 -0.24 -0.88
CA VAL A 52 -13.72 0.95 -1.57
C VAL A 52 -13.06 0.55 -2.88
N LEU A 53 -13.30 1.33 -3.92
CA LEU A 53 -12.49 1.32 -5.14
C LEU A 53 -11.27 2.21 -4.87
N LEU A 54 -10.17 1.58 -4.48
CA LEU A 54 -9.00 2.30 -3.97
C LEU A 54 -8.20 2.96 -5.09
N GLU A 55 -7.91 2.20 -6.14
CA GLU A 55 -7.18 2.68 -7.31
C GLU A 55 -8.06 2.51 -8.54
N THR A 56 -8.34 3.60 -9.24
CA THR A 56 -9.23 3.62 -10.40
C THR A 56 -8.50 3.49 -11.73
N GLU A 57 -7.24 3.91 -11.77
CA GLU A 57 -6.47 4.01 -13.00
C GLU A 57 -5.31 3.01 -13.03
N PRO A 58 -5.10 2.35 -14.18
CA PRO A 58 -3.88 1.58 -14.39
C PRO A 58 -2.64 2.48 -14.34
N HIS A 59 -1.60 1.98 -13.70
CA HIS A 59 -0.34 2.70 -13.55
C HIS A 59 0.86 1.75 -13.48
N THR A 60 2.05 2.32 -13.54
CA THR A 60 3.31 1.60 -13.36
C THR A 60 4.18 2.27 -12.32
N HIS A 61 5.13 1.52 -11.78
CA HIS A 61 6.19 2.05 -10.92
C HIS A 61 7.56 1.76 -11.53
N THR A 62 8.55 2.56 -11.15
CA THR A 62 9.95 2.36 -11.55
C THR A 62 10.70 1.43 -10.60
N ALA A 63 10.02 0.84 -9.64
CA ALA A 63 10.54 -0.12 -8.66
C ALA A 63 9.58 -1.29 -8.51
N ASP A 64 10.08 -2.42 -7.99
CA ASP A 64 9.26 -3.56 -7.66
C ASP A 64 8.31 -3.22 -6.51
N GLU A 65 7.08 -3.73 -6.63
CA GLU A 65 6.03 -3.56 -5.61
C GLU A 65 5.52 -4.91 -5.12
N TYR A 66 5.17 -4.95 -3.84
CA TYR A 66 4.43 -6.07 -3.25
C TYR A 66 3.14 -5.55 -2.66
N LEU A 67 2.03 -6.22 -2.97
CA LEU A 67 0.75 -6.01 -2.31
C LEU A 67 0.46 -7.23 -1.44
N ILE A 68 0.22 -7.02 -0.16
CA ILE A 68 0.02 -8.09 0.82
C ILE A 68 -1.35 -7.92 1.46
N PHE A 69 -2.17 -8.96 1.36
CA PHE A 69 -3.52 -8.99 1.88
C PHE A 69 -3.62 -10.06 2.96
N LEU A 70 -3.99 -9.66 4.18
CA LEU A 70 -4.17 -10.55 5.32
C LEU A 70 -5.50 -10.22 6.02
N GLY A 71 -6.01 -11.15 6.82
CA GLY A 71 -7.13 -10.86 7.72
C GLY A 71 -6.74 -9.82 8.76
N GLY A 72 -7.62 -8.85 9.01
CA GLY A 72 -7.37 -7.73 9.90
C GLY A 72 -7.80 -7.93 11.35
N GLN A 73 -8.28 -9.11 11.71
CA GLN A 73 -8.65 -9.46 13.08
C GLN A 73 -7.59 -10.35 13.72
N LEU A 74 -6.63 -9.71 14.36
CA LEU A 74 -5.52 -10.41 15.02
C LEU A 74 -6.02 -11.21 16.26
N PRO A 75 -5.36 -12.31 16.61
CA PRO A 75 -4.10 -12.82 16.03
C PRO A 75 -4.28 -13.70 14.77
N ASP A 76 -5.49 -14.04 14.35
CA ASP A 76 -5.73 -14.93 13.22
C ASP A 76 -5.76 -14.17 11.89
N MET A 77 -4.59 -13.92 11.33
CA MET A 77 -4.42 -13.23 10.04
C MET A 77 -4.90 -14.04 8.83
N PHE A 78 -5.07 -15.34 8.99
CA PHE A 78 -5.54 -16.20 7.90
C PHE A 78 -7.03 -16.51 8.04
N GLY A 79 -7.48 -17.00 9.18
CA GLY A 79 -8.89 -17.34 9.40
C GLY A 79 -9.82 -16.15 9.44
N SER A 80 -9.33 -14.95 9.77
CA SER A 80 -10.15 -13.74 9.76
C SER A 80 -10.30 -13.10 8.39
N PHE A 81 -9.65 -13.61 7.33
CA PHE A 81 -9.81 -13.06 5.99
C PHE A 81 -11.19 -13.44 5.42
N ASN A 82 -12.03 -12.44 5.18
CA ASN A 82 -13.36 -12.62 4.59
C ASN A 82 -13.71 -11.41 3.74
N ALA A 83 -13.22 -11.42 2.50
CA ALA A 83 -13.39 -10.34 1.55
C ALA A 83 -13.28 -10.86 0.12
N GLU A 84 -13.72 -10.06 -0.84
CA GLU A 84 -13.47 -10.24 -2.27
C GLU A 84 -12.85 -8.96 -2.81
N ILE A 85 -11.60 -9.06 -3.25
CA ILE A 85 -10.82 -7.92 -3.73
C ILE A 85 -10.41 -8.17 -5.16
N ASP A 86 -10.77 -7.26 -6.06
CA ASP A 86 -10.45 -7.35 -7.47
C ASP A 86 -9.16 -6.57 -7.78
N LEU A 87 -8.21 -7.23 -8.42
CA LEU A 87 -6.97 -6.63 -8.90
C LEU A 87 -6.76 -6.96 -10.36
N PHE A 88 -6.40 -5.95 -11.15
CA PHE A 88 -6.09 -6.11 -12.57
C PHE A 88 -4.59 -5.97 -12.80
N LEU A 89 -4.01 -6.92 -13.55
CA LEU A 89 -2.58 -6.98 -13.85
C LEU A 89 -2.34 -7.00 -15.36
N GLY A 90 -1.25 -6.35 -15.78
CA GLY A 90 -0.80 -6.32 -17.16
C GLY A 90 -1.58 -5.35 -18.04
N GLU A 91 -1.08 -5.14 -19.25
CA GLU A 91 -1.76 -4.33 -20.27
C GLU A 91 -3.08 -4.96 -20.73
N GLU A 92 -3.16 -6.28 -20.62
CA GLU A 92 -4.36 -7.07 -20.94
C GLU A 92 -5.47 -6.91 -19.89
N MET A 93 -5.19 -6.25 -18.77
CA MET A 93 -6.14 -6.06 -17.69
C MET A 93 -6.70 -7.39 -17.17
N GLU A 94 -5.81 -8.36 -16.93
CA GLU A 94 -6.20 -9.66 -16.40
C GLU A 94 -6.67 -9.54 -14.97
N LYS A 95 -7.91 -9.98 -14.71
CA LYS A 95 -8.56 -9.83 -13.41
C LYS A 95 -8.25 -11.00 -12.48
N TYR A 96 -7.78 -10.67 -11.28
CA TYR A 96 -7.63 -11.60 -10.17
C TYR A 96 -8.59 -11.24 -9.05
N VAL A 97 -9.30 -12.22 -8.52
CA VAL A 97 -10.19 -12.05 -7.36
C VAL A 97 -9.50 -12.66 -6.14
N ILE A 98 -9.15 -11.83 -5.20
CA ILE A 98 -8.45 -12.22 -3.97
C ILE A 98 -9.51 -12.51 -2.91
N THR A 99 -9.59 -13.79 -2.48
CA THR A 99 -10.57 -14.28 -1.50
C THR A 99 -9.93 -14.92 -0.28
N LYS A 100 -8.60 -14.94 -0.21
CA LYS A 100 -7.81 -15.51 0.88
C LYS A 100 -6.50 -14.72 1.03
N PRO A 101 -5.77 -14.87 2.14
CA PRO A 101 -4.48 -14.21 2.29
C PRO A 101 -3.58 -14.44 1.10
N THR A 102 -3.07 -13.35 0.52
CA THR A 102 -2.37 -13.37 -0.77
C THR A 102 -1.25 -12.35 -0.76
N ILE A 103 -0.13 -12.71 -1.38
CA ILE A 103 0.94 -11.78 -1.73
C ILE A 103 0.98 -11.67 -3.25
N VAL A 104 0.97 -10.45 -3.76
CA VAL A 104 1.12 -10.15 -5.19
C VAL A 104 2.45 -9.46 -5.41
N PHE A 105 3.27 -10.01 -6.28
CA PHE A 105 4.51 -9.38 -6.74
C PHE A 105 4.27 -8.69 -8.07
N ILE A 106 4.55 -7.40 -8.12
CA ILE A 106 4.41 -6.55 -9.30
C ILE A 106 5.81 -6.06 -9.69
N PRO A 107 6.43 -6.65 -10.72
CA PRO A 107 7.73 -6.19 -11.21
C PRO A 107 7.67 -4.71 -11.63
N LYS A 108 8.78 -4.02 -11.50
CA LYS A 108 8.90 -2.66 -12.04
C LYS A 108 8.42 -2.59 -13.49
N TYR A 109 7.75 -1.49 -13.84
CA TYR A 109 7.18 -1.20 -15.16
C TYR A 109 5.98 -2.07 -15.57
N MET A 110 5.55 -3.05 -14.76
CA MET A 110 4.33 -3.79 -15.05
C MET A 110 3.10 -2.94 -14.71
N GLN A 111 2.21 -2.78 -15.70
CA GLN A 111 0.94 -2.09 -15.49
C GLN A 111 0.05 -2.91 -14.55
N HIS A 112 -0.59 -2.23 -13.61
CA HIS A 112 -1.51 -2.84 -12.66
C HIS A 112 -2.55 -1.84 -12.17
N CYS A 113 -3.57 -2.35 -11.50
CA CYS A 113 -4.82 -1.66 -11.10
C CYS A 113 -5.80 -1.53 -12.28
N PRO A 114 -7.09 -1.30 -12.02
CA PRO A 114 -7.70 -0.94 -10.73
C PRO A 114 -7.52 -1.94 -9.60
N LEU A 115 -7.65 -1.44 -8.37
CA LEU A 115 -7.71 -2.24 -7.14
C LEU A 115 -9.01 -1.90 -6.41
N ASN A 116 -9.90 -2.91 -6.28
CA ASN A 116 -11.24 -2.72 -5.74
C ASN A 116 -11.50 -3.68 -4.58
N PHE A 117 -11.59 -3.14 -3.39
CA PHE A 117 -12.09 -3.86 -2.20
C PHE A 117 -13.61 -3.94 -2.31
N ARG A 118 -14.10 -4.86 -3.15
CA ARG A 118 -15.49 -4.91 -3.59
C ARG A 118 -16.43 -5.46 -2.52
N VAL A 119 -16.02 -6.50 -1.80
CA VAL A 119 -16.78 -7.11 -0.70
C VAL A 119 -15.88 -7.20 0.53
N MET A 120 -16.36 -6.67 1.65
CA MET A 120 -15.64 -6.64 2.92
C MET A 120 -16.57 -7.11 4.04
N ASN A 121 -16.53 -8.41 4.38
CA ASN A 121 -17.32 -8.95 5.51
C ASN A 121 -16.57 -8.84 6.84
N LYS A 122 -15.24 -8.78 6.78
CA LYS A 122 -14.34 -8.56 7.91
C LYS A 122 -13.21 -7.61 7.52
N PRO A 123 -12.58 -6.92 8.47
CA PRO A 123 -11.43 -6.06 8.20
C PRO A 123 -10.30 -6.81 7.50
N VAL A 124 -9.63 -6.12 6.58
CA VAL A 124 -8.44 -6.63 5.86
C VAL A 124 -7.24 -5.79 6.22
N LEU A 125 -6.17 -6.45 6.67
CA LEU A 125 -4.85 -5.82 6.80
C LEU A 125 -4.18 -5.82 5.43
N PHE A 126 -4.03 -4.64 4.88
CA PHE A 126 -3.41 -4.41 3.58
C PHE A 126 -2.07 -3.71 3.74
N THR A 127 -1.05 -4.24 3.09
CA THR A 127 0.28 -3.65 3.06
C THR A 127 0.72 -3.51 1.61
N ALA A 128 1.05 -2.29 1.21
CA ALA A 128 1.72 -2.00 -0.05
C ALA A 128 3.16 -1.59 0.24
N LEU A 129 4.13 -2.17 -0.45
CA LEU A 129 5.51 -1.79 -0.33
C LEU A 129 6.17 -1.65 -1.68
N LEU A 130 6.97 -0.60 -1.82
CA LEU A 130 7.82 -0.34 -2.98
C LEU A 130 9.29 -0.35 -2.56
N LEU A 131 10.12 -1.01 -3.36
CA LEU A 131 11.58 -1.07 -3.11
C LEU A 131 12.27 0.17 -3.67
N THR A 132 11.87 1.32 -3.17
CA THR A 132 12.43 2.64 -3.54
C THR A 132 12.35 3.59 -2.36
N SER A 133 13.23 4.58 -2.36
CA SER A 133 13.29 5.60 -1.32
C SER A 133 12.12 6.59 -1.37
N LYS A 134 11.43 6.69 -2.51
CA LYS A 134 10.33 7.65 -2.73
C LYS A 134 9.21 6.99 -3.51
N PHE A 135 7.97 7.21 -3.05
CA PHE A 135 6.79 6.70 -3.74
C PHE A 135 6.49 7.55 -4.97
N THR A 136 6.56 6.93 -6.14
CA THR A 136 6.13 7.54 -7.40
C THR A 136 5.29 6.56 -8.20
N LYS A 137 4.44 7.07 -9.11
CA LYS A 137 3.76 6.23 -10.10
C LYS A 137 3.61 6.96 -11.43
N THR A 138 3.54 6.21 -12.50
CA THR A 138 3.38 6.71 -13.87
C THR A 138 2.03 6.28 -14.41
N MET A 139 1.23 7.28 -14.82
CA MET A 139 -0.10 7.09 -15.43
C MET A 139 -0.18 7.94 -16.69
N GLY A 140 -0.61 7.35 -17.81
CA GLY A 140 -0.74 8.09 -19.07
C GLY A 140 0.55 8.77 -19.53
N GLY A 141 1.71 8.16 -19.27
CA GLY A 141 3.01 8.71 -19.63
C GLY A 141 3.53 9.81 -18.71
N LYS A 142 2.81 10.15 -17.64
CA LYS A 142 3.20 11.19 -16.67
C LYS A 142 3.54 10.56 -15.31
N GLU A 143 4.68 10.98 -14.72
CA GLU A 143 5.09 10.57 -13.39
C GLU A 143 4.47 11.48 -12.32
N TYR A 144 3.91 10.87 -11.28
CA TYR A 144 3.38 11.53 -10.10
C TYR A 144 4.22 11.12 -8.89
N SER A 145 4.55 12.09 -8.03
CA SER A 145 5.33 11.89 -6.82
C SER A 145 4.49 12.20 -5.59
N TYR A 146 4.65 11.38 -4.57
CA TYR A 146 3.90 11.46 -3.33
C TYR A 146 4.85 11.72 -2.16
N ASP A 147 4.95 12.96 -1.71
CA ASP A 147 5.79 13.38 -0.58
C ASP A 147 5.02 13.44 0.75
N GLY A 148 3.72 13.34 0.67
CA GLY A 148 2.83 13.31 1.83
C GLY A 148 2.48 11.91 2.27
N PRO A 149 1.51 11.77 3.17
CA PRO A 149 0.85 10.51 3.44
C PRO A 149 0.43 9.91 2.12
N ALA A 150 0.83 8.65 1.86
CA ALA A 150 0.30 7.93 0.72
C ALA A 150 -1.20 7.87 0.93
N VAL A 151 -1.91 8.72 0.23
CA VAL A 151 -3.35 8.64 0.18
C VAL A 151 -3.62 7.54 -0.85
N ASP A 152 -3.78 6.33 -0.36
CA ASP A 152 -4.39 5.28 -1.14
C ASP A 152 -5.87 5.66 -1.22
N GLY A 153 -6.21 6.44 -2.18
CA GLY A 153 -7.56 6.89 -2.47
C GLY A 153 -7.61 7.31 -3.92
N PRO A 154 -8.79 7.63 -4.45
CA PRO A 154 -8.86 8.20 -5.77
C PRO A 154 -7.91 9.40 -5.80
N ILE A 155 -6.86 9.25 -6.62
CA ILE A 155 -5.82 10.27 -6.72
C ILE A 155 -6.46 11.50 -7.32
N THR A 156 -6.65 12.50 -6.48
CA THR A 156 -6.92 13.84 -6.99
C THR A 156 -5.62 14.31 -7.62
N GLN A 157 -5.63 14.46 -8.93
CA GLN A 157 -4.54 15.09 -9.66
C GLN A 157 -4.34 16.49 -9.11
N GLU A 158 -3.17 16.77 -8.58
CA GLU A 158 -2.70 18.14 -8.49
C GLU A 158 -2.03 18.56 -9.80
#